data_7c42f9c6878e209c614956fb531ccf8e
#
_entry.id   7c42f9c6878e209c614956fb531ccf8e
#
_cell.length_a   1.000
_cell.length_b   1.000
_cell.length_c   1.000
_cell.angle_alpha   90.00
_cell.angle_beta   90.00
_cell.angle_gamma   90.00
#
_symmetry.space_group_name_H-M   'P 1'
#
loop_
_entity.id
_entity.type
_entity.pdbx_description
1 polymer ?
#
loop_
_entity_poly.entity_id
_entity_poly.type
_entity_poly.pdbx_seq_one_letter_code
_entity_poly.pdbx_strand_id
1 'polypeptide(L)'
;ASIIEKETALDSERTQVAGVMARRMRRGMRLQTDPKVIYGLGDAYDGNIRRADMRRDTPYNTYTRAGLTPTPIALPGRASLRAAVTPADGDALYFVATGEPDGSHYFSTTLQEHNAAVQRYLERRRRNLEKAE
;
A
#
# COMPACT_ATOMS: atom_id res chain seq x y z
N ALA A 1 -2.28 -8.96 8.17
CA ALA A 1 -3.54 -8.26 8.51
C ALA A 1 -3.30 -6.80 8.83
N SER A 2 -2.30 -6.47 9.67
CA SER A 2 -2.05 -5.08 10.06
C SER A 2 -1.72 -4.16 8.89
N ILE A 3 -1.06 -4.67 7.88
CA ILE A 3 -0.74 -3.91 6.65
C ILE A 3 -2.02 -3.65 5.87
N ILE A 4 -2.86 -4.65 5.70
CA ILE A 4 -4.15 -4.54 5.01
C ILE A 4 -5.01 -3.47 5.69
N GLU A 5 -5.03 -3.46 7.02
CA GLU A 5 -5.77 -2.48 7.82
C GLU A 5 -5.35 -1.03 7.46
N LYS A 6 -4.07 -0.81 7.26
CA LYS A 6 -3.54 0.52 6.95
C LYS A 6 -3.60 0.90 5.47
N GLU A 7 -3.71 -0.09 4.56
CA GLU A 7 -3.67 0.15 3.11
C GLU A 7 -5.01 0.55 2.53
N THR A 8 -6.12 0.05 3.06
CA THR A 8 -7.44 0.37 2.52
C THR A 8 -8.50 0.44 3.61
N ALA A 9 -9.44 1.36 3.43
CA ALA A 9 -10.65 1.47 4.24
C ALA A 9 -11.84 0.74 3.60
N LEU A 10 -11.71 0.30 2.33
CA LEU A 10 -12.80 -0.38 1.63
C LEU A 10 -12.79 -1.88 1.89
N ASP A 11 -13.84 -2.38 2.51
CA ASP A 11 -13.98 -3.82 2.79
C ASP A 11 -13.92 -4.65 1.50
N SER A 12 -14.51 -4.15 0.40
CA SER A 12 -14.50 -4.82 -0.89
C SER A 12 -13.12 -5.00 -1.50
N GLU A 13 -12.13 -4.20 -1.10
CA GLU A 13 -10.75 -4.27 -1.62
C GLU A 13 -9.78 -5.01 -0.71
N ARG A 14 -10.16 -5.33 0.51
CA ARG A 14 -9.23 -5.94 1.48
C ARG A 14 -8.68 -7.27 1.00
N THR A 15 -9.51 -8.13 0.40
CA THR A 15 -9.05 -9.41 -0.15
C THR A 15 -8.15 -9.22 -1.37
N GLN A 16 -8.39 -8.18 -2.18
CA GLN A 16 -7.54 -7.87 -3.33
C GLN A 16 -6.17 -7.37 -2.87
N VAL A 17 -6.12 -6.49 -1.88
CA VAL A 17 -4.86 -6.04 -1.28
C VAL A 17 -4.10 -7.22 -0.68
N ALA A 18 -4.79 -8.09 0.05
CA ALA A 18 -4.19 -9.30 0.60
C ALA A 18 -3.62 -10.20 -0.51
N GLY A 19 -4.33 -10.32 -1.62
CA GLY A 19 -3.87 -11.09 -2.80
C GLY A 19 -2.58 -10.54 -3.39
N VAL A 20 -2.49 -9.21 -3.55
CA VAL A 20 -1.26 -8.56 -4.03
C VAL A 20 -0.10 -8.87 -3.09
N MET A 21 -0.30 -8.69 -1.78
CA MET A 21 0.75 -8.94 -0.78
C MET A 21 1.22 -10.40 -0.81
N ALA A 22 0.28 -11.35 -0.85
CA ALA A 22 0.60 -12.78 -0.89
C ALA A 22 1.40 -13.13 -2.15
N ARG A 23 1.00 -12.64 -3.33
CA ARG A 23 1.70 -12.89 -4.59
C ARG A 23 3.10 -12.29 -4.60
N ARG A 24 3.27 -11.07 -4.08
CA ARG A 24 4.58 -10.45 -3.95
C ARG A 24 5.51 -11.27 -3.07
N MET A 25 5.03 -11.72 -1.91
CA MET A 25 5.84 -12.55 -1.01
C MET A 25 6.25 -13.86 -1.66
N ARG A 26 5.35 -14.54 -2.38
CA ARG A 26 5.67 -15.79 -3.09
C ARG A 26 6.75 -15.60 -4.16
N ARG A 27 6.79 -14.42 -4.79
CA ARG A 27 7.76 -14.10 -5.83
C ARG A 27 9.04 -13.48 -5.30
N GLY A 28 9.17 -13.32 -3.98
CA GLY A 28 10.32 -12.66 -3.38
C GLY A 28 10.37 -11.15 -3.64
N MET A 29 9.26 -10.55 -4.05
CA MET A 29 9.16 -9.10 -4.25
C MET A 29 9.01 -8.38 -2.91
N ARG A 30 9.62 -7.20 -2.81
CA ARG A 30 9.44 -6.33 -1.63
C ARG A 30 8.01 -5.82 -1.61
N LEU A 31 7.44 -5.66 -0.40
CA LEU A 31 6.05 -5.19 -0.27
C LEU A 31 5.89 -3.72 -0.62
N GLN A 32 6.89 -2.88 -0.34
CA GLN A 32 6.96 -1.47 -0.73
C GLN A 32 5.72 -0.67 -0.30
N THR A 33 5.44 -0.67 0.99
CA THR A 33 4.27 0.02 1.53
C THR A 33 4.66 1.16 2.47
N ASP A 34 4.00 2.32 2.31
CA ASP A 34 4.28 3.53 3.09
C ASP A 34 3.95 3.38 4.58
N PRO A 35 2.83 2.76 5.00
CA PRO A 35 2.51 2.63 6.41
C PRO A 35 3.60 2.00 7.27
N LYS A 36 4.38 1.11 6.70
CA LYS A 36 5.50 0.47 7.41
C LYS A 36 6.68 1.41 7.59
N VAL A 37 6.96 2.24 6.58
CA VAL A 37 7.99 3.28 6.68
C VAL A 37 7.61 4.27 7.77
N ILE A 38 6.35 4.70 7.80
CA ILE A 38 5.82 5.59 8.83
C ILE A 38 6.00 4.98 10.22
N TYR A 39 5.64 3.71 10.37
CA TYR A 39 5.78 3.01 11.65
C TYR A 39 7.24 2.96 12.11
N GLY A 40 8.16 2.69 11.16
CA GLY A 40 9.59 2.63 11.45
C GLY A 40 10.21 3.98 11.83
N LEU A 41 9.62 5.09 11.36
CA LEU A 41 10.07 6.43 11.73
C LEU A 41 9.65 6.80 13.17
N GLY A 42 8.54 6.25 13.66
CA GLY A 42 8.04 6.56 14.99
C GLY A 42 7.83 8.06 15.19
N ASP A 43 8.41 8.62 16.25
CA ASP A 43 8.28 10.04 16.58
C ASP A 43 8.97 10.97 15.56
N ALA A 44 9.87 10.46 14.74
CA ALA A 44 10.52 11.23 13.68
C ALA A 44 9.58 11.55 12.51
N TYR A 45 8.41 10.91 12.44
CA TYR A 45 7.41 11.18 11.41
C TYR A 45 6.66 12.48 11.71
N ASP A 46 6.76 13.44 10.79
CA ASP A 46 6.17 14.76 10.94
C ASP A 46 4.94 15.01 10.04
N GLY A 47 4.35 13.94 9.52
CA GLY A 47 3.20 14.01 8.60
C GLY A 47 3.58 13.88 7.13
N ASN A 48 4.85 13.90 6.80
CA ASN A 48 5.34 13.75 5.43
C ASN A 48 6.39 12.64 5.32
N ILE A 49 6.32 11.85 4.24
CA ILE A 49 7.35 10.88 3.89
C ILE A 49 8.21 11.52 2.80
N ARG A 50 9.52 11.58 3.06
CA ARG A 50 10.50 12.13 2.12
C ARG A 50 11.22 10.99 1.40
N ARG A 51 11.87 11.28 0.26
CA ARG A 51 12.70 10.29 -0.44
C ARG A 51 13.79 9.71 0.45
N ALA A 52 14.39 10.53 1.31
CA ALA A 52 15.40 10.07 2.27
C ALA A 52 14.82 9.05 3.24
N ASP A 53 13.57 9.25 3.71
CA ASP A 53 12.89 8.30 4.59
C ASP A 53 12.65 6.96 3.90
N MET A 54 12.28 6.98 2.62
CA MET A 54 12.06 5.75 1.83
C MET A 54 13.36 4.97 1.57
N ARG A 55 14.50 5.64 1.53
CA ARG A 55 15.82 5.00 1.33
C ARG A 55 16.47 4.55 2.63
N ARG A 56 16.05 5.11 3.75
CA ARG A 56 16.63 4.79 5.05
C ARG A 56 16.30 3.37 5.44
N ASP A 57 17.33 2.53 5.56
CA ASP A 57 17.13 1.13 5.94
C ASP A 57 16.78 1.01 7.43
N THR A 58 15.56 0.58 7.69
CA THR A 58 15.07 0.23 9.03
C THR A 58 14.43 -1.15 8.96
N PRO A 59 14.28 -1.86 10.10
CA PRO A 59 13.59 -3.16 10.10
C PRO A 59 12.17 -3.11 9.52
N TYR A 60 11.53 -1.94 9.53
CA TYR A 60 10.15 -1.75 9.03
C TYR A 60 10.09 -1.20 7.61
N ASN A 61 11.23 -0.89 6.98
CA ASN A 61 11.24 -0.32 5.63
C ASN A 61 11.13 -1.42 4.58
N THR A 62 9.93 -1.59 4.02
CA THR A 62 9.65 -2.60 3.00
C THR A 62 10.08 -2.20 1.59
N TYR A 63 10.60 -1.00 1.41
CA TYR A 63 11.29 -0.61 0.16
C TYR A 63 12.72 -1.12 0.14
N THR A 64 13.36 -1.26 1.32
CA THR A 64 14.75 -1.72 1.42
C THR A 64 14.88 -3.18 1.86
N ARG A 65 13.84 -3.74 2.48
CA ARG A 65 13.85 -5.11 3.00
C ARG A 65 12.71 -5.93 2.44
N ALA A 66 12.99 -7.19 2.14
CA ALA A 66 11.99 -8.14 1.65
C ALA A 66 11.16 -8.72 2.80
N GLY A 67 9.93 -9.15 2.47
CA GLY A 67 9.07 -9.86 3.39
C GLY A 67 8.30 -8.97 4.36
N LEU A 68 7.79 -9.62 5.39
CA LEU A 68 6.97 -8.97 6.42
C LEU A 68 7.84 -8.16 7.39
N THR A 69 7.19 -7.19 8.06
CA THR A 69 7.81 -6.43 9.14
C THR A 69 8.02 -7.32 10.39
N PRO A 70 8.95 -6.94 11.29
CA PRO A 70 9.21 -7.72 12.52
C PRO A 70 8.00 -7.86 13.43
N THR A 71 7.11 -6.86 13.43
CA THR A 71 5.88 -6.85 14.24
C THR A 71 4.71 -6.37 13.42
N PRO A 72 3.46 -6.60 13.88
CA PRO A 72 2.31 -5.87 13.35
C PRO A 72 2.52 -4.36 13.53
N ILE A 73 1.94 -3.57 12.63
CA ILE A 73 2.05 -2.09 12.65
C ILE A 73 0.75 -1.41 13.06
N ALA A 74 -0.30 -2.18 13.29
CA ALA A 74 -1.62 -1.70 13.72
C ALA A 74 -2.39 -2.84 14.36
N LEU A 75 -3.49 -2.51 15.02
CA LEU A 75 -4.48 -3.48 15.48
C LEU A 75 -5.45 -3.72 14.33
N PRO A 76 -5.43 -4.90 13.68
CA PRO A 76 -6.32 -5.16 12.56
C PRO A 76 -7.74 -5.47 13.03
N GLY A 77 -8.73 -4.97 12.31
CA GLY A 77 -10.12 -5.35 12.48
C GLY A 77 -10.43 -6.71 11.89
N ARG A 78 -11.64 -7.19 12.12
CA ARG A 78 -12.10 -8.52 11.65
C ARG A 78 -11.98 -8.67 10.13
N ALA A 79 -12.35 -7.63 9.36
CA ALA A 79 -12.29 -7.66 7.90
C ALA A 79 -10.86 -7.86 7.40
N SER A 80 -9.88 -7.20 8.01
CA SER A 80 -8.47 -7.35 7.64
C SER A 80 -7.92 -8.72 8.01
N LEU A 81 -8.32 -9.25 9.16
CA LEU A 81 -7.95 -10.62 9.58
C LEU A 81 -8.50 -11.67 8.62
N ARG A 82 -9.76 -11.54 8.22
CA ARG A 82 -10.38 -12.45 7.23
C ARG A 82 -9.69 -12.36 5.88
N ALA A 83 -9.42 -11.15 5.41
CA ALA A 83 -8.74 -10.94 4.12
C ALA A 83 -7.35 -11.57 4.10
N ALA A 84 -6.62 -11.51 5.21
CA ALA A 84 -5.27 -12.09 5.30
C ALA A 84 -5.26 -13.60 5.10
N VAL A 85 -6.31 -14.31 5.56
CA VAL A 85 -6.42 -15.78 5.43
C VAL A 85 -7.22 -16.21 4.20
N THR A 86 -7.87 -15.28 3.50
CA THR A 86 -8.63 -15.54 2.28
C THR A 86 -8.28 -14.51 1.21
N PRO A 87 -6.99 -14.41 0.82
CA PRO A 87 -6.59 -13.44 -0.21
C PRO A 87 -7.28 -13.76 -1.54
N ALA A 88 -7.67 -12.71 -2.28
CA ALA A 88 -8.31 -12.89 -3.57
C ALA A 88 -7.35 -13.50 -4.59
N ASP A 89 -7.88 -14.41 -5.42
CA ASP A 89 -7.15 -14.92 -6.57
C ASP A 89 -6.99 -13.83 -7.63
N GLY A 90 -6.06 -14.04 -8.54
CA GLY A 90 -5.80 -13.12 -9.64
C GLY A 90 -4.32 -12.93 -9.87
N ASP A 91 -3.98 -11.94 -10.70
CA ASP A 91 -2.62 -11.71 -11.16
C ASP A 91 -2.04 -10.36 -10.71
N ALA A 92 -2.81 -9.51 -10.05
CA ALA A 92 -2.37 -8.17 -9.68
C ALA A 92 -1.16 -8.23 -8.72
N LEU A 93 -0.13 -7.44 -9.03
CA LEU A 93 1.09 -7.31 -8.25
C LEU A 93 1.29 -5.88 -7.73
N TYR A 94 0.47 -4.94 -8.18
CA TYR A 94 0.58 -3.51 -7.87
C TYR A 94 -0.78 -2.94 -7.57
N PHE A 95 -0.82 -1.92 -6.73
CA PHE A 95 -2.01 -1.10 -6.57
C PHE A 95 -1.63 0.34 -6.22
N VAL A 96 -2.48 1.27 -6.58
CA VAL A 96 -2.33 2.70 -6.28
C VAL A 96 -3.71 3.32 -6.12
N ALA A 97 -3.81 4.33 -5.27
CA ALA A 97 -5.07 5.04 -5.06
C ALA A 97 -5.61 5.64 -6.38
N THR A 98 -6.93 5.61 -6.55
CA THR A 98 -7.56 6.27 -7.71
C THR A 98 -7.64 7.77 -7.55
N GLY A 99 -7.60 8.26 -6.31
CA GLY A 99 -7.86 9.68 -5.99
C GLY A 99 -9.34 10.01 -5.90
N GLU A 100 -10.22 9.03 -6.02
CA GLU A 100 -11.66 9.23 -5.85
C GLU A 100 -12.05 9.30 -4.38
N PRO A 101 -13.18 9.97 -4.05
CA PRO A 101 -13.62 10.12 -2.65
C PRO A 101 -13.89 8.81 -1.92
N ASP A 102 -14.19 7.73 -2.66
CA ASP A 102 -14.49 6.43 -2.08
C ASP A 102 -13.26 5.70 -1.52
N GLY A 103 -12.05 6.19 -1.77
CA GLY A 103 -10.81 5.57 -1.32
C GLY A 103 -10.41 4.32 -2.08
N SER A 104 -10.94 4.12 -3.30
CA SER A 104 -10.65 2.96 -4.14
C SER A 104 -9.21 2.98 -4.71
N HIS A 105 -8.79 1.82 -5.22
CA HIS A 105 -7.46 1.64 -5.83
C HIS A 105 -7.56 1.05 -7.23
N TYR A 106 -6.57 1.39 -8.06
CA TYR A 106 -6.30 0.69 -9.32
C TYR A 106 -5.39 -0.50 -9.00
N PHE A 107 -5.76 -1.69 -9.48
CA PHE A 107 -4.94 -2.89 -9.36
C PHE A 107 -4.36 -3.23 -10.73
N SER A 108 -3.08 -3.56 -10.78
CA SER A 108 -2.35 -3.80 -12.04
C SER A 108 -1.48 -5.04 -11.93
N THR A 109 -1.31 -5.73 -13.05
CA THR A 109 -0.49 -6.94 -13.14
C THR A 109 0.96 -6.61 -13.50
N THR A 110 1.18 -5.63 -14.38
CA THR A 110 2.51 -5.25 -14.85
C THR A 110 2.93 -3.89 -14.31
N LEU A 111 4.24 -3.66 -14.26
CA LEU A 111 4.78 -2.36 -13.87
C LEU A 111 4.32 -1.25 -14.83
N GLN A 112 4.22 -1.55 -16.13
CA GLN A 112 3.76 -0.60 -17.14
C GLN A 112 2.32 -0.14 -16.85
N GLU A 113 1.42 -1.08 -16.57
CA GLU A 113 0.03 -0.77 -16.20
C GLU A 113 -0.03 0.04 -14.92
N HIS A 114 0.79 -0.33 -13.93
CA HIS A 114 0.88 0.39 -12.67
C HIS A 114 1.34 1.84 -12.88
N ASN A 115 2.39 2.05 -13.68
CA ASN A 115 2.89 3.40 -13.97
C ASN A 115 1.82 4.25 -14.67
N ALA A 116 1.05 3.67 -15.58
CA ALA A 116 -0.08 4.36 -16.21
C ALA A 116 -1.16 4.74 -15.18
N ALA A 117 -1.45 3.85 -14.24
CA ALA A 117 -2.40 4.13 -13.15
C ALA A 117 -1.88 5.24 -12.22
N VAL A 118 -0.59 5.25 -11.91
CA VAL A 118 0.04 6.31 -11.11
C VAL A 118 -0.14 7.66 -11.79
N GLN A 119 0.06 7.73 -13.12
CA GLN A 119 -0.13 8.97 -13.87
C GLN A 119 -1.58 9.45 -13.81
N ARG A 120 -2.56 8.55 -13.92
CA ARG A 120 -3.98 8.90 -13.75
C ARG A 120 -4.28 9.46 -12.36
N TYR A 121 -3.69 8.88 -11.33
CA TYR A 121 -3.82 9.38 -9.97
C TYR A 121 -3.25 10.80 -9.81
N LEU A 122 -2.04 11.01 -10.32
CA LEU A 122 -1.37 12.32 -10.23
C LEU A 122 -2.13 13.41 -10.99
N GLU A 123 -2.68 13.10 -12.16
CA GLU A 123 -3.52 14.02 -12.94
C GLU A 123 -4.79 14.38 -12.20
N ARG A 124 -5.46 13.40 -11.59
CA ARG A 124 -6.67 13.63 -10.80
C ARG A 124 -6.37 14.47 -9.58
N ARG A 125 -5.29 14.18 -8.88
CA ARG A 125 -4.84 14.96 -7.73
C ARG A 125 -4.60 16.41 -8.09
N ARG A 126 -3.94 16.66 -9.21
CA ARG A 126 -3.68 18.02 -9.71
C ARG A 126 -4.99 18.75 -10.00
N ARG A 127 -5.94 18.10 -10.71
CA ARG A 127 -7.25 18.67 -11.00
C ARG A 127 -8.04 19.00 -9.73
N ASN A 128 -7.97 18.13 -8.73
CA ASN A 128 -8.65 18.36 -7.45
C ASN A 128 -8.05 19.54 -6.70
N LEU A 129 -6.75 19.73 -6.75
CA LEU A 129 -6.08 20.88 -6.14
C LEU A 129 -6.46 22.18 -6.86
N GLU A 130 -6.54 22.18 -8.19
CA GLU A 130 -6.97 23.34 -8.98
C GLU A 130 -8.43 23.75 -8.66
N LYS A 131 -9.31 22.77 -8.46
CA LYS A 131 -10.72 23.04 -8.10
C LYS A 131 -10.87 23.59 -6.69
N ALA A 132 -9.94 23.31 -5.78
CA ALA A 132 -9.98 23.78 -4.40
C ALA A 132 -9.54 25.27 -4.28
N GLU A 133 -8.93 25.80 -5.31
CA GLU A 133 -8.56 27.21 -5.42
C GLU A 133 -9.74 28.00 -6.02
#